data_cecb57db6d8ed52d63e57849732a19e0
#
_entry.id   cecb57db6d8ed52d63e57849732a19e0
#
_cell.length_a   1.000
_cell.length_b   1.000
_cell.length_c   1.000
_cell.angle_alpha   90.00
_cell.angle_beta   90.00
_cell.angle_gamma   90.00
#
_symmetry.space_group_name_H-M   'P 1'
#
loop_
_entity.id
_entity.type
_entity.pdbx_description
1 polymer ?
#
loop_
_entity_poly.entity_id
_entity_poly.type
_entity_poly.pdbx_seq_one_letter_code
_entity_poly.pdbx_strand_id
1 'polypeptide(L)'
;LDSFRRTIEINLIGSFNMLRLAAEAMARNEPNEGGERGVIINTASVAAFDGQMGQCAYSASKGGVAAMTLPAARDLARSGIRVMCIAPGIFETPMMAGMPQEVQDSLAANVPFPPRLGRPAEYAALVRHIVENAMLNGETIRLDGALRMAAK
;
A
#
# COMPACT_ATOMS: atom_id res chain seq x y z
N LEU A 1 -7.77 18.69 -15.38
CA LEU A 1 -6.73 17.74 -15.79
C LEU A 1 -5.46 17.88 -14.95
N ASP A 2 -5.10 19.10 -14.52
CA ASP A 2 -3.85 19.34 -13.76
C ASP A 2 -3.86 18.68 -12.39
N SER A 3 -4.98 18.71 -11.67
CA SER A 3 -5.14 17.98 -10.42
C SER A 3 -4.97 16.48 -10.61
N PHE A 4 -5.53 15.90 -11.67
CA PHE A 4 -5.37 14.50 -12.01
C PHE A 4 -3.88 14.16 -12.26
N ARG A 5 -3.21 14.95 -13.13
CA ARG A 5 -1.78 14.75 -13.41
C ARG A 5 -0.94 14.80 -12.15
N ARG A 6 -1.14 15.82 -11.31
CA ARG A 6 -0.40 15.97 -10.05
C ARG A 6 -0.57 14.76 -9.13
N THR A 7 -1.78 14.22 -9.03
CA THR A 7 -2.03 13.01 -8.22
C THR A 7 -1.28 11.81 -8.78
N ILE A 8 -1.29 11.62 -10.10
CA ILE A 8 -0.54 10.53 -10.75
C ILE A 8 0.96 10.71 -10.57
N GLU A 9 1.47 11.92 -10.77
CA GLU A 9 2.90 12.21 -10.62
C GLU A 9 3.40 11.93 -9.21
N ILE A 10 2.68 12.41 -8.19
CA ILE A 10 3.09 12.22 -6.80
C ILE A 10 2.93 10.76 -6.38
N ASN A 11 1.74 10.18 -6.55
CA ASN A 11 1.42 8.89 -5.96
C ASN A 11 1.97 7.71 -6.76
N LEU A 12 1.87 7.74 -8.09
CA LEU A 12 2.24 6.61 -8.93
C LEU A 12 3.68 6.72 -9.43
N ILE A 13 4.01 7.82 -10.12
CA ILE A 13 5.35 8.02 -10.66
C ILE A 13 6.36 8.15 -9.51
N GLY A 14 6.00 8.85 -8.43
CA GLY A 14 6.83 8.94 -7.23
C GLY A 14 7.10 7.57 -6.61
N SER A 15 6.09 6.72 -6.46
CA SER A 15 6.26 5.35 -5.95
C SER A 15 7.16 4.51 -6.87
N PHE A 16 6.97 4.60 -8.20
CA PHE A 16 7.82 3.91 -9.17
C PHE A 16 9.27 4.38 -9.09
N ASN A 17 9.51 5.69 -8.95
CA ASN A 17 10.86 6.23 -8.79
C ASN A 17 11.55 5.71 -7.53
N MET A 18 10.84 5.64 -6.41
CA MET A 18 11.38 5.05 -5.18
C MET A 18 11.66 3.57 -5.32
N LEU A 19 10.74 2.81 -5.95
CA LEU A 19 10.93 1.39 -6.24
C LEU A 19 12.21 1.17 -7.08
N ARG A 20 12.37 1.91 -8.16
CA ARG A 20 13.52 1.84 -9.07
C ARG A 20 14.84 2.10 -8.33
N LEU A 21 14.91 3.18 -7.57
CA LEU A 21 16.12 3.58 -6.83
C LEU A 21 16.44 2.60 -5.69
N ALA A 22 15.40 2.13 -4.98
CA ALA A 22 15.57 1.11 -3.94
C ALA A 22 16.07 -0.22 -4.54
N ALA A 23 15.49 -0.65 -5.66
CA ALA A 23 15.93 -1.87 -6.34
C ALA A 23 17.39 -1.79 -6.80
N GLU A 24 17.81 -0.64 -7.35
CA GLU A 24 19.21 -0.41 -7.74
C GLU A 24 20.16 -0.51 -6.53
N ALA A 25 19.78 0.09 -5.40
CA ALA A 25 20.59 0.02 -4.18
C ALA A 25 20.64 -1.41 -3.62
N MET A 26 19.47 -2.07 -3.52
CA MET A 26 19.35 -3.43 -2.98
C MET A 26 20.09 -4.47 -3.82
N ALA A 27 20.14 -4.31 -5.14
CA ALA A 27 20.85 -5.22 -6.04
C ALA A 27 22.36 -5.30 -5.75
N ARG A 28 22.91 -4.32 -5.04
CA ARG A 28 24.34 -4.28 -4.63
C ARG A 28 24.58 -4.92 -3.26
N ASN A 29 23.52 -5.26 -2.52
CA ASN A 29 23.68 -5.92 -1.23
C ASN A 29 24.22 -7.34 -1.40
N GLU A 30 24.97 -7.81 -0.41
CA GLU A 30 25.24 -9.24 -0.28
C GLU A 30 23.92 -9.97 0.04
N PRO A 31 23.66 -11.10 -0.64
CA PRO A 31 22.44 -11.85 -0.36
C PRO A 31 22.52 -12.53 1.01
N ASN A 32 21.38 -12.66 1.67
CA ASN A 32 21.27 -13.50 2.86
C ASN A 32 21.34 -15.01 2.49
N GLU A 33 21.24 -15.90 3.48
CA GLU A 33 21.29 -17.36 3.27
C GLU A 33 20.23 -17.88 2.28
N GLY A 34 19.08 -17.18 2.18
CA GLY A 34 18.00 -17.49 1.24
C GLY A 34 18.20 -16.90 -0.16
N GLY A 35 19.28 -16.16 -0.39
CA GLY A 35 19.55 -15.47 -1.66
C GLY A 35 18.82 -14.11 -1.79
N GLU A 36 18.14 -13.65 -0.73
CA GLU A 36 17.42 -12.37 -0.73
C GLU A 36 18.37 -11.19 -0.49
N ARG A 37 18.22 -10.12 -1.28
CA ARG A 37 18.95 -8.86 -1.17
C ARG A 37 18.11 -7.72 -0.62
N GLY A 38 16.80 -7.89 -0.59
CA GLY A 38 15.88 -6.90 -0.05
C GLY A 38 14.42 -7.17 -0.36
N VAL A 39 13.56 -6.40 0.28
CA VAL A 39 12.12 -6.39 0.03
C VAL A 39 11.61 -4.95 -0.08
N ILE A 40 10.80 -4.69 -1.09
CA ILE A 40 10.13 -3.40 -1.32
C ILE A 40 8.66 -3.58 -0.96
N ILE A 41 8.13 -2.71 -0.10
CA ILE A 41 6.73 -2.74 0.31
C ILE A 41 6.09 -1.41 -0.06
N ASN A 42 5.24 -1.41 -1.07
CA ASN A 42 4.49 -0.24 -1.50
C ASN A 42 3.19 -0.09 -0.70
N THR A 43 2.71 1.14 -0.58
CA THR A 43 1.42 1.44 0.04
C THR A 43 0.41 1.91 -1.00
N ALA A 44 -0.55 1.05 -1.32
CA ALA A 44 -1.72 1.39 -2.12
C ALA A 44 -2.84 2.00 -1.24
N SER A 45 -4.05 1.59 -1.43
CA SER A 45 -5.24 1.93 -0.64
C SER A 45 -6.37 0.98 -1.03
N VAL A 46 -7.35 0.77 -0.16
CA VAL A 46 -8.63 0.14 -0.56
C VAL A 46 -9.30 0.90 -1.70
N ALA A 47 -9.06 2.21 -1.84
CA ALA A 47 -9.55 3.01 -2.96
C ALA A 47 -9.00 2.58 -4.33
N ALA A 48 -7.96 1.75 -4.38
CA ALA A 48 -7.51 1.08 -5.60
C ALA A 48 -8.58 0.13 -6.18
N PHE A 49 -9.47 -0.37 -5.32
CA PHE A 49 -10.50 -1.37 -5.62
C PHE A 49 -11.91 -0.81 -5.42
N ASP A 50 -12.12 -0.04 -4.37
CA ASP A 50 -13.42 0.45 -3.90
C ASP A 50 -13.45 1.99 -3.92
N GLY A 51 -13.04 2.63 -5.02
CA GLY A 51 -12.99 4.09 -5.14
C GLY A 51 -14.37 4.74 -4.99
N GLN A 52 -14.41 5.85 -4.25
CA GLN A 52 -15.60 6.64 -4.01
C GLN A 52 -15.78 7.74 -5.05
N MET A 53 -16.94 8.38 -5.06
CA MET A 53 -17.20 9.57 -5.87
C MET A 53 -16.11 10.64 -5.64
N GLY A 54 -15.60 11.21 -6.72
CA GLY A 54 -14.51 12.21 -6.67
C GLY A 54 -13.10 11.63 -6.57
N GLN A 55 -12.93 10.32 -6.39
CA GLN A 55 -11.61 9.68 -6.20
C GLN A 55 -10.98 9.14 -7.48
N CYS A 56 -11.45 9.50 -8.69
CA CYS A 56 -10.90 8.93 -9.95
C CYS A 56 -9.37 9.03 -10.04
N ALA A 57 -8.78 10.19 -9.75
CA ALA A 57 -7.32 10.36 -9.80
C ALA A 57 -6.61 9.55 -8.70
N TYR A 58 -7.15 9.58 -7.48
CA TYR A 58 -6.58 8.84 -6.35
C TYR A 58 -6.67 7.33 -6.57
N SER A 59 -7.83 6.84 -6.97
CA SER A 59 -8.04 5.40 -7.27
C SER A 59 -7.17 4.94 -8.43
N ALA A 60 -7.05 5.73 -9.50
CA ALA A 60 -6.15 5.42 -10.61
C ALA A 60 -4.69 5.33 -10.15
N SER A 61 -4.24 6.29 -9.32
CA SER A 61 -2.87 6.29 -8.79
C SER A 61 -2.59 5.08 -7.90
N LYS A 62 -3.50 4.77 -6.96
CA LYS A 62 -3.36 3.64 -6.03
C LYS A 62 -3.60 2.29 -6.71
N GLY A 63 -4.48 2.23 -7.70
CA GLY A 63 -4.66 1.09 -8.59
C GLY A 63 -3.39 0.79 -9.40
N GLY A 64 -2.73 1.83 -9.92
CA GLY A 64 -1.44 1.70 -10.58
C GLY A 64 -0.34 1.15 -9.66
N VAL A 65 -0.27 1.64 -8.41
CA VAL A 65 0.68 1.11 -7.40
C VAL A 65 0.42 -0.37 -7.11
N ALA A 66 -0.84 -0.77 -6.95
CA ALA A 66 -1.19 -2.18 -6.77
C ALA A 66 -0.85 -3.03 -8.01
N ALA A 67 -1.20 -2.55 -9.21
CA ALA A 67 -0.99 -3.26 -10.46
C ALA A 67 0.49 -3.47 -10.81
N MET A 68 1.38 -2.51 -10.48
CA MET A 68 2.81 -2.67 -10.77
C MET A 68 3.53 -3.65 -9.83
N THR A 69 2.90 -4.12 -8.75
CA THR A 69 3.53 -4.98 -7.74
C THR A 69 4.00 -6.31 -8.32
N LEU A 70 3.11 -7.03 -9.01
CA LEU A 70 3.45 -8.34 -9.57
C LEU A 70 4.50 -8.28 -10.69
N PRO A 71 4.38 -7.40 -11.71
CA PRO A 71 5.43 -7.30 -12.73
C PRO A 71 6.78 -6.88 -12.13
N ALA A 72 6.81 -5.93 -11.19
CA ALA A 72 8.05 -5.54 -10.51
C ALA A 72 8.67 -6.71 -9.72
N ALA A 73 7.87 -7.50 -9.02
CA ALA A 73 8.34 -8.70 -8.33
C ALA A 73 8.97 -9.71 -9.27
N ARG A 74 8.37 -9.90 -10.46
CA ARG A 74 8.90 -10.80 -11.51
C ARG A 74 10.19 -10.28 -12.10
N ASP A 75 10.26 -9.00 -12.43
CA ASP A 75 11.46 -8.36 -13.00
C ASP A 75 12.65 -8.44 -12.03
N LEU A 76 12.40 -8.25 -10.73
CA LEU A 76 13.43 -8.18 -9.70
C LEU A 76 13.77 -9.54 -9.07
N ALA A 77 13.04 -10.61 -9.38
CA ALA A 77 13.25 -11.95 -8.84
C ALA A 77 14.69 -12.45 -9.07
N ARG A 78 15.23 -12.23 -10.27
CA ARG A 78 16.64 -12.59 -10.61
C ARG A 78 17.67 -11.84 -9.77
N SER A 79 17.29 -10.70 -9.21
CA SER A 79 18.15 -9.89 -8.33
C SER A 79 17.98 -10.24 -6.85
N GLY A 80 17.14 -11.22 -6.51
CA GLY A 80 16.85 -11.59 -5.13
C GLY A 80 16.06 -10.51 -4.36
N ILE A 81 15.23 -9.74 -5.04
CA ILE A 81 14.44 -8.66 -4.43
C ILE A 81 12.95 -8.99 -4.56
N ARG A 82 12.26 -8.99 -3.42
CA ARG A 82 10.81 -9.16 -3.36
C ARG A 82 10.09 -7.81 -3.46
N VAL A 83 8.88 -7.81 -4.01
CA VAL A 83 8.02 -6.64 -4.05
C VAL A 83 6.62 -7.02 -3.56
N MET A 84 6.15 -6.31 -2.56
CA MET A 84 4.82 -6.46 -1.98
C MET A 84 4.08 -5.13 -1.98
N CYS A 85 2.78 -5.19 -1.82
CA CYS A 85 1.95 -4.02 -1.63
C CYS A 85 0.98 -4.23 -0.48
N ILE A 86 0.74 -3.21 0.33
CA ILE A 86 -0.33 -3.18 1.32
C ILE A 86 -1.37 -2.16 0.85
N ALA A 87 -2.63 -2.56 0.86
CA ALA A 87 -3.78 -1.69 0.61
C ALA A 87 -4.55 -1.49 1.93
N PRO A 88 -4.19 -0.45 2.72
CA PRO A 88 -4.86 -0.19 3.98
C PRO A 88 -6.27 0.35 3.75
N GLY A 89 -7.16 0.03 4.69
CA GLY A 89 -8.45 0.70 4.87
C GLY A 89 -8.27 2.04 5.58
N ILE A 90 -9.14 2.32 6.55
CA ILE A 90 -9.11 3.58 7.30
C ILE A 90 -8.35 3.34 8.61
N PHE A 91 -7.28 4.11 8.82
CA PHE A 91 -6.38 3.99 9.97
C PHE A 91 -6.34 5.26 10.79
N GLU A 92 -6.10 5.11 12.10
CA GLU A 92 -5.77 6.22 13.00
C GLU A 92 -4.46 6.85 12.54
N THR A 93 -4.55 8.05 11.97
CA THR A 93 -3.40 8.84 11.50
C THR A 93 -3.50 10.25 12.07
N PRO A 94 -2.41 11.03 12.10
CA PRO A 94 -2.49 12.44 12.49
C PRO A 94 -3.50 13.24 11.65
N MET A 95 -3.66 12.91 10.38
CA MET A 95 -4.67 13.50 9.50
C MET A 95 -6.09 13.15 9.97
N MET A 96 -6.33 11.90 10.37
CA MET A 96 -7.62 11.42 10.85
C MET A 96 -7.94 12.03 12.23
N ALA A 97 -6.96 12.13 13.12
CA ALA A 97 -7.11 12.75 14.43
C ALA A 97 -7.49 14.25 14.37
N GLY A 98 -7.21 14.91 13.24
CA GLY A 98 -7.64 16.29 13.01
C GLY A 98 -9.10 16.44 12.56
N MET A 99 -9.83 15.33 12.30
CA MET A 99 -11.25 15.36 11.93
C MET A 99 -12.15 15.38 13.16
N PRO A 100 -13.39 15.94 13.06
CA PRO A 100 -14.39 15.85 14.13
C PRO A 100 -14.63 14.40 14.57
N GLN A 101 -14.85 14.19 15.88
CA GLN A 101 -15.06 12.84 16.43
C GLN A 101 -16.20 12.09 15.75
N GLU A 102 -17.30 12.78 15.46
CA GLU A 102 -18.46 12.20 14.75
C GLU A 102 -18.08 11.61 13.38
N VAL A 103 -17.16 12.24 12.66
CA VAL A 103 -16.66 11.73 11.38
C VAL A 103 -15.81 10.48 11.60
N GLN A 104 -14.93 10.50 12.60
CA GLN A 104 -14.12 9.33 12.95
C GLN A 104 -14.99 8.13 13.35
N ASP A 105 -16.02 8.37 14.16
CA ASP A 105 -16.95 7.34 14.63
C ASP A 105 -17.78 6.78 13.45
N SER A 106 -18.25 7.65 12.55
CA SER A 106 -18.97 7.24 11.34
C SER A 106 -18.11 6.36 10.43
N LEU A 107 -16.83 6.72 10.25
CA LEU A 107 -15.90 5.93 9.46
C LEU A 107 -15.58 4.58 10.11
N ALA A 108 -15.39 4.57 11.43
CA ALA A 108 -15.16 3.35 12.20
C ALA A 108 -16.34 2.37 12.13
N ALA A 109 -17.58 2.89 12.15
CA ALA A 109 -18.80 2.09 12.06
C ALA A 109 -18.95 1.36 10.70
N ASN A 110 -18.26 1.81 9.66
CA ASN A 110 -18.27 1.14 8.35
C ASN A 110 -17.31 -0.07 8.28
N VAL A 111 -16.44 -0.26 9.27
CA VAL A 111 -15.54 -1.42 9.33
C VAL A 111 -16.29 -2.60 9.93
N PRO A 112 -16.50 -3.70 9.18
CA PRO A 112 -17.27 -4.84 9.67
C PRO A 112 -16.68 -5.47 10.93
N PHE A 113 -15.37 -5.76 10.96
CA PHE A 113 -14.70 -6.30 12.12
C PHE A 113 -13.17 -6.18 12.01
N PRO A 114 -12.50 -5.72 13.08
CA PRO A 114 -13.08 -5.14 14.31
C PRO A 114 -13.74 -3.79 14.00
N PRO A 115 -14.86 -3.40 14.68
CA PRO A 115 -15.62 -2.20 14.38
C PRO A 115 -14.93 -0.93 14.91
N ARG A 116 -13.79 -0.61 14.34
CA ARG A 116 -12.93 0.53 14.68
C ARG A 116 -11.98 0.85 13.53
N LEU A 117 -11.33 1.98 13.60
CA LEU A 117 -10.22 2.32 12.73
C LEU A 117 -9.04 1.35 12.94
N GLY A 118 -8.27 1.10 11.90
CA GLY A 118 -7.00 0.38 11.99
C GLY A 118 -5.98 1.17 12.79
N ARG A 119 -5.13 0.48 13.55
CA ARG A 119 -4.05 1.12 14.32
C ARG A 119 -2.74 1.08 13.53
N PRO A 120 -1.92 2.13 13.59
CA PRO A 120 -0.61 2.14 12.92
C PRO A 120 0.27 0.93 13.25
N ALA A 121 0.20 0.43 14.48
CA ALA A 121 0.91 -0.78 14.90
C ALA A 121 0.49 -2.05 14.14
N GLU A 122 -0.77 -2.14 13.70
CA GLU A 122 -1.26 -3.28 12.90
C GLU A 122 -0.69 -3.25 11.48
N TYR A 123 -0.54 -2.05 10.90
CA TYR A 123 0.16 -1.87 9.64
C TYR A 123 1.64 -2.27 9.77
N ALA A 124 2.31 -1.78 10.80
CA ALA A 124 3.71 -2.11 11.08
C ALA A 124 3.93 -3.61 11.33
N ALA A 125 2.98 -4.30 12.00
CA ALA A 125 3.03 -5.74 12.21
C ALA A 125 2.96 -6.51 10.89
N LEU A 126 2.12 -6.08 9.93
CA LEU A 126 2.06 -6.69 8.60
C LEU A 126 3.35 -6.44 7.82
N VAL A 127 3.90 -5.22 7.87
CA VAL A 127 5.21 -4.91 7.25
C VAL A 127 6.28 -5.85 7.80
N ARG A 128 6.36 -6.01 9.11
CA ARG A 128 7.29 -6.93 9.76
C ARG A 128 7.09 -8.37 9.28
N HIS A 129 5.84 -8.84 9.25
CA HIS A 129 5.54 -10.19 8.75
C HIS A 129 5.97 -10.39 7.30
N ILE A 130 5.76 -9.40 6.43
CA ILE A 130 6.22 -9.46 5.03
C ILE A 130 7.74 -9.57 4.96
N VAL A 131 8.47 -8.80 5.79
CA VAL A 131 9.94 -8.88 5.85
C VAL A 131 10.41 -10.27 6.28
N GLU A 132 9.79 -10.83 7.31
CA GLU A 132 10.18 -12.11 7.90
C GLU A 132 9.71 -13.33 7.07
N ASN A 133 8.72 -13.20 6.20
CA ASN A 133 8.14 -14.29 5.42
C ASN A 133 8.57 -14.20 3.95
N ALA A 134 9.66 -14.86 3.61
CA ALA A 134 10.26 -14.84 2.28
C ALA A 134 9.35 -15.40 1.15
N MET A 135 8.27 -16.13 1.48
CA MET A 135 7.35 -16.66 0.47
C MET A 135 6.35 -15.61 -0.03
N LEU A 136 6.19 -14.49 0.70
CA LEU A 136 5.35 -13.37 0.28
C LEU A 136 6.06 -12.53 -0.78
N ASN A 137 5.60 -12.61 -2.03
CA ASN A 137 6.15 -11.85 -3.15
C ASN A 137 5.09 -11.63 -4.25
N GLY A 138 5.02 -10.43 -4.79
CA GLY A 138 4.17 -10.08 -5.93
C GLY A 138 2.69 -9.87 -5.61
N GLU A 139 2.29 -9.77 -4.34
CA GLU A 139 0.89 -9.69 -3.92
C GLU A 139 0.55 -8.33 -3.29
N THR A 140 -0.71 -7.95 -3.41
CA THR A 140 -1.31 -6.82 -2.72
C THR A 140 -2.22 -7.31 -1.60
N ILE A 141 -1.87 -7.03 -0.36
CA ILE A 141 -2.65 -7.43 0.81
C ILE A 141 -3.55 -6.28 1.26
N ARG A 142 -4.87 -6.49 1.26
CA ARG A 142 -5.82 -5.58 1.90
C ARG A 142 -5.74 -5.72 3.41
N LEU A 143 -5.56 -4.60 4.10
CA LEU A 143 -5.56 -4.53 5.57
C LEU A 143 -6.66 -3.55 6.00
N ASP A 144 -7.91 -4.02 6.10
CA ASP A 144 -9.06 -3.14 6.12
C ASP A 144 -10.25 -3.59 6.97
N GLY A 145 -10.13 -4.69 7.73
CA GLY A 145 -11.22 -5.22 8.55
C GLY A 145 -12.47 -5.62 7.73
N ALA A 146 -12.27 -6.07 6.50
CA ALA A 146 -13.32 -6.41 5.53
C ALA A 146 -14.12 -5.20 5.01
N LEU A 147 -13.63 -3.98 5.21
CA LEU A 147 -14.25 -2.76 4.69
C LEU A 147 -14.39 -2.83 3.17
N ARG A 148 -15.56 -2.43 2.68
CA ARG A 148 -15.81 -2.06 1.30
C ARG A 148 -16.39 -0.66 1.30
N MET A 149 -15.70 0.26 0.64
CA MET A 149 -16.10 1.67 0.66
C MET A 149 -17.45 1.83 -0.04
N ALA A 150 -18.36 2.56 0.58
CA ALA A 150 -19.58 2.99 -0.06
C ALA A 150 -19.28 3.97 -1.21
N ALA A 151 -20.22 4.15 -2.14
CA ALA A 151 -20.04 5.07 -3.27
C ALA A 151 -19.86 6.55 -2.84
N LYS A 152 -20.39 6.89 -1.66
CA LYS A 152 -20.27 8.21 -0.99
C LYS A 152 -19.84 8.02 0.44
#